data_d7d6172dcb96baaea24913bb31d142b3
#
_entry.id   d7d6172dcb96baaea24913bb31d142b3
#
_cell.length_a   1.000
_cell.length_b   1.000
_cell.length_c   1.000
_cell.angle_alpha   90.00
_cell.angle_beta   90.00
_cell.angle_gamma   90.00
#
_symmetry.space_group_name_H-M   'P 1'
#
loop_
_entity.id
_entity.type
_entity.pdbx_description
1 polymer ?
#
loop_
_entity_poly.entity_id
_entity_poly.type
_entity_poly.pdbx_seq_one_letter_code
_entity_poly.pdbx_strand_id
1 'polypeptide(L)'
;MNHLDFPIVDAHIHQWDPYHTPHAAALAVKLFGKRPKLLDKVVRLVKSKELIDTIGLTQHITAPYLPEDYKKDLRHYVVDQVVHVEASWHHQKGKGVVEETAFIELLPFQQHDLKLGALIATADPRDSNFKKILKMHNQASPHF
;
A
#
# COMPACT_ATOMS: atom_id res chain seq x y z
N MET A 1 -22.60 10.41 -18.36
CA MET A 1 -21.86 9.54 -17.41
C MET A 1 -22.43 8.15 -17.59
N ASN A 2 -21.61 7.21 -18.06
CA ASN A 2 -22.06 5.81 -18.09
C ASN A 2 -21.99 5.30 -16.65
N HIS A 3 -23.09 5.46 -15.91
CA HIS A 3 -23.27 4.77 -14.64
C HIS A 3 -23.43 3.29 -14.98
N LEU A 4 -22.54 2.46 -14.50
CA LEU A 4 -22.76 1.03 -14.52
C LEU A 4 -23.85 0.73 -13.46
N ASP A 5 -24.86 -0.05 -13.84
CA ASP A 5 -25.99 -0.38 -12.96
C ASP A 5 -25.65 -1.47 -11.91
N PHE A 6 -24.35 -1.69 -11.66
CA PHE A 6 -23.87 -2.67 -10.69
C PHE A 6 -22.66 -2.11 -9.89
N PRO A 7 -22.48 -2.54 -8.64
CA PRO A 7 -21.37 -2.09 -7.81
C PRO A 7 -20.04 -2.58 -8.38
N ILE A 8 -19.03 -1.69 -8.33
CA ILE A 8 -17.65 -2.00 -8.74
C ILE A 8 -16.81 -2.18 -7.49
N VAL A 9 -16.11 -3.29 -7.40
CA VAL A 9 -15.07 -3.53 -6.40
C VAL A 9 -13.72 -3.55 -7.10
N ASP A 10 -12.82 -2.64 -6.72
CA ASP A 10 -11.42 -2.76 -7.11
C ASP A 10 -10.74 -3.73 -6.15
N ALA A 11 -10.51 -4.95 -6.64
CA ALA A 11 -10.05 -6.08 -5.83
C ALA A 11 -8.54 -6.05 -5.54
N HIS A 12 -7.79 -5.04 -6.01
CA HIS A 12 -6.34 -5.02 -5.83
C HIS A 12 -5.77 -3.60 -5.92
N ILE A 13 -5.76 -2.91 -4.80
CA ILE A 13 -5.03 -1.66 -4.66
C ILE A 13 -3.90 -1.79 -3.64
N HIS A 14 -2.91 -0.91 -3.76
CA HIS A 14 -1.88 -0.72 -2.76
C HIS A 14 -1.92 0.70 -2.25
N GLN A 15 -1.77 0.90 -0.95
CA GLN A 15 -1.67 2.21 -0.30
C GLN A 15 -0.39 2.22 0.52
N TRP A 16 0.45 3.23 0.35
CA TRP A 16 1.73 3.33 1.07
C TRP A 16 2.15 4.78 1.26
N ASP A 17 2.96 5.02 2.28
CA ASP A 17 3.61 6.31 2.53
C ASP A 17 5.08 6.09 2.94
N PRO A 18 6.03 6.17 1.99
CA PRO A 18 7.44 5.92 2.27
C PRO A 18 8.10 7.01 3.13
N TYR A 19 7.43 8.14 3.37
CA TYR A 19 7.94 9.21 4.21
C TYR A 19 7.64 8.98 5.69
N HIS A 20 6.47 8.43 6.02
CA HIS A 20 5.98 8.34 7.39
C HIS A 20 5.83 6.90 7.90
N THR A 21 5.98 5.89 7.03
CA THR A 21 5.87 4.49 7.40
C THR A 21 7.16 3.71 7.13
N PRO A 22 7.34 2.53 7.76
CA PRO A 22 8.47 1.64 7.48
C PRO A 22 8.33 0.90 6.13
N HIS A 23 8.20 1.65 5.05
CA HIS A 23 8.14 1.12 3.69
C HIS A 23 9.55 0.77 3.16
N ALA A 24 9.64 -0.19 2.23
CA ALA A 24 10.90 -0.63 1.64
C ALA A 24 11.72 0.49 0.96
N ALA A 25 11.06 1.54 0.46
CA ALA A 25 11.68 2.72 -0.13
C ALA A 25 12.03 3.82 0.89
N ALA A 26 11.60 3.73 2.16
CA ALA A 26 11.64 4.82 3.13
C ALA A 26 13.04 5.41 3.35
N LEU A 27 14.09 4.58 3.39
CA LEU A 27 15.45 5.07 3.59
C LEU A 27 15.92 5.93 2.40
N ALA A 28 15.73 5.45 1.18
CA ALA A 28 16.09 6.19 -0.04
C ALA A 28 15.32 7.51 -0.15
N VAL A 29 14.03 7.49 0.17
CA VAL A 29 13.15 8.66 0.17
C VAL A 29 13.59 9.67 1.23
N LYS A 30 13.89 9.26 2.45
CA LYS A 30 14.37 10.14 3.53
C LYS A 30 15.69 10.82 3.18
N LEU A 31 16.61 10.11 2.52
CA LEU A 31 17.92 10.65 2.16
C LEU A 31 17.89 11.53 0.90
N PHE A 32 17.09 11.15 -0.09
CA PHE A 32 17.16 11.74 -1.44
C PHE A 32 15.83 12.31 -1.96
N GLY A 33 14.72 12.20 -1.20
CA GLY A 33 13.38 12.58 -1.66
C GLY A 33 13.25 14.04 -2.13
N LYS A 34 14.04 14.95 -1.54
CA LYS A 34 14.11 16.36 -1.97
C LYS A 34 14.83 16.56 -3.32
N ARG A 35 15.44 15.51 -3.88
CA ARG A 35 16.20 15.53 -5.14
C ARG A 35 15.75 14.38 -6.05
N PRO A 36 14.58 14.50 -6.69
CA PRO A 36 13.94 13.38 -7.41
C PRO A 36 14.82 12.77 -8.50
N LYS A 37 15.61 13.57 -9.22
CA LYS A 37 16.55 13.07 -10.23
C LYS A 37 17.69 12.22 -9.63
N LEU A 38 18.14 12.58 -8.42
CA LEU A 38 19.17 11.81 -7.70
C LEU A 38 18.57 10.54 -7.11
N LEU A 39 17.38 10.63 -6.54
CA LEU A 39 16.63 9.48 -6.03
C LEU A 39 16.40 8.45 -7.14
N ASP A 40 15.95 8.87 -8.34
CA ASP A 40 15.78 7.98 -9.49
C ASP A 40 17.08 7.25 -9.84
N LYS A 41 18.22 7.96 -9.92
CA LYS A 41 19.52 7.34 -10.19
C LYS A 41 19.92 6.32 -9.10
N VAL A 42 19.71 6.66 -7.83
CA VAL A 42 20.04 5.76 -6.70
C VAL A 42 19.15 4.51 -6.75
N VAL A 43 17.86 4.67 -6.97
CA VAL A 43 16.94 3.52 -7.06
C VAL A 43 17.31 2.60 -8.21
N ARG A 44 17.60 3.16 -9.40
CA ARG A 44 18.03 2.39 -10.57
C ARG A 44 19.38 1.68 -10.37
N LEU A 45 20.27 2.23 -9.54
CA LEU A 45 21.56 1.61 -9.23
C LEU A 45 21.43 0.46 -8.22
N VAL A 46 20.52 0.59 -7.26
CA VAL A 46 20.38 -0.35 -6.13
C VAL A 46 19.40 -1.49 -6.42
N LYS A 47 18.37 -1.22 -7.23
CA LYS A 47 17.33 -2.21 -7.56
C LYS A 47 17.68 -2.98 -8.84
N SER A 48 17.20 -4.21 -8.94
CA SER A 48 17.42 -5.04 -10.13
C SER A 48 16.78 -4.39 -11.37
N LYS A 49 17.41 -4.63 -12.53
CA LYS A 49 16.88 -4.16 -13.82
C LYS A 49 15.45 -4.65 -14.06
N GLU A 50 15.19 -5.92 -13.76
CA GLU A 50 13.86 -6.54 -13.89
C GLU A 50 12.78 -5.79 -13.10
N LEU A 51 13.09 -5.41 -11.85
CA LEU A 51 12.18 -4.62 -11.03
C LEU A 51 11.93 -3.23 -11.65
N ILE A 52 12.99 -2.56 -12.11
CA ILE A 52 12.88 -1.25 -12.76
C ILE A 52 12.07 -1.31 -14.04
N ASP A 53 12.28 -2.33 -14.85
CA ASP A 53 11.55 -2.54 -16.11
C ASP A 53 10.04 -2.81 -15.83
N THR A 54 9.73 -3.49 -14.72
CA THR A 54 8.35 -3.74 -14.27
C THR A 54 7.66 -2.49 -13.75
N ILE A 55 8.35 -1.69 -12.93
CA ILE A 55 7.80 -0.49 -12.28
C ILE A 55 7.73 0.68 -13.28
N GLY A 56 8.67 0.77 -14.20
CA GLY A 56 8.83 1.88 -15.15
C GLY A 56 9.39 3.14 -14.49
N LEU A 57 8.52 3.99 -13.92
CA LEU A 57 8.94 5.21 -13.23
C LEU A 57 9.16 4.96 -11.74
N THR A 58 10.35 5.31 -11.24
CA THR A 58 10.69 5.11 -9.83
C THR A 58 9.81 5.90 -8.85
N GLN A 59 9.19 6.98 -9.31
CA GLN A 59 8.22 7.75 -8.51
C GLN A 59 7.04 6.90 -8.05
N HIS A 60 6.66 5.86 -8.79
CA HIS A 60 5.56 4.97 -8.39
C HIS A 60 5.84 4.17 -7.10
N ILE A 61 7.10 4.09 -6.66
CA ILE A 61 7.47 3.44 -5.40
C ILE A 61 8.07 4.40 -4.38
N THR A 62 8.39 5.62 -4.78
CA THR A 62 9.04 6.61 -3.91
C THR A 62 8.13 7.74 -3.49
N ALA A 63 7.02 7.96 -4.18
CA ALA A 63 5.96 8.87 -3.77
C ALA A 63 4.93 8.14 -2.90
N PRO A 64 4.26 8.82 -1.96
CA PRO A 64 3.11 8.26 -1.28
C PRO A 64 1.98 8.02 -2.29
N TYR A 65 1.17 7.00 -2.03
CA TYR A 65 -0.05 6.74 -2.77
C TYR A 65 -1.15 6.38 -1.76
N LEU A 66 -2.01 7.34 -1.48
CA LEU A 66 -3.01 7.31 -0.41
C LEU A 66 -4.43 7.42 -0.99
N PRO A 67 -5.50 7.29 -0.21
CA PRO A 67 -6.88 7.34 -0.71
C PRO A 67 -7.20 8.56 -1.57
N GLU A 68 -6.62 9.72 -1.24
CA GLU A 68 -6.75 10.92 -2.06
C GLU A 68 -6.17 10.76 -3.47
N ASP A 69 -5.01 10.11 -3.58
CA ASP A 69 -4.34 9.91 -4.86
C ASP A 69 -5.10 8.90 -5.71
N TYR A 70 -5.54 7.80 -5.10
CA TYR A 70 -6.40 6.81 -5.74
C TYR A 70 -7.69 7.46 -6.27
N LYS A 71 -8.34 8.32 -5.46
CA LYS A 71 -9.55 9.05 -5.88
C LYS A 71 -9.31 9.94 -7.09
N LYS A 72 -8.16 10.62 -7.16
CA LYS A 72 -7.76 11.42 -8.33
C LYS A 72 -7.60 10.57 -9.59
N ASP A 73 -7.01 9.38 -9.44
CA ASP A 73 -6.78 8.45 -10.55
C ASP A 73 -8.08 7.85 -11.09
N LEU A 74 -9.10 7.68 -10.26
CA LEU A 74 -10.43 7.26 -10.69
C LEU A 74 -11.10 8.24 -11.67
N ARG A 75 -10.71 9.53 -11.64
CA ARG A 75 -11.30 10.59 -12.47
C ARG A 75 -12.83 10.63 -12.34
N HIS A 76 -13.54 10.08 -13.34
CA HIS A 76 -15.01 10.03 -13.40
C HIS A 76 -15.59 8.65 -13.10
N TYR A 77 -14.74 7.65 -12.85
CA TYR A 77 -15.22 6.33 -12.47
C TYR A 77 -15.64 6.30 -11.01
N VAL A 78 -16.64 5.49 -10.72
CA VAL A 78 -17.12 5.25 -9.35
C VAL A 78 -16.76 3.82 -8.98
N VAL A 79 -16.06 3.69 -7.86
CA VAL A 79 -15.72 2.41 -7.24
C VAL A 79 -16.40 2.36 -5.88
N ASP A 80 -17.19 1.32 -5.64
CA ASP A 80 -17.97 1.20 -4.40
C ASP A 80 -17.12 0.74 -3.23
N GLN A 81 -16.17 -0.16 -3.51
CA GLN A 81 -15.25 -0.70 -2.51
C GLN A 81 -13.89 -0.96 -3.11
N VAL A 82 -12.88 -0.89 -2.25
CA VAL A 82 -11.49 -1.22 -2.60
C VAL A 82 -10.99 -2.33 -1.68
N VAL A 83 -10.15 -3.21 -2.23
CA VAL A 83 -9.43 -4.23 -1.45
C VAL A 83 -7.97 -3.86 -1.43
N HIS A 84 -7.45 -3.54 -0.25
CA HIS A 84 -6.02 -3.31 -0.09
C HIS A 84 -5.27 -4.64 -0.06
N VAL A 85 -4.18 -4.71 -0.83
CA VAL A 85 -3.19 -5.79 -0.76
C VAL A 85 -1.90 -5.22 -0.18
N GLU A 86 -1.21 -5.96 0.67
CA GLU A 86 0.02 -5.54 1.33
C GLU A 86 1.01 -4.86 0.37
N ALA A 87 1.70 -3.82 0.83
CA ALA A 87 2.48 -2.91 0.00
C ALA A 87 3.93 -2.76 0.45
N SER A 88 4.69 -3.85 0.50
CA SER A 88 6.12 -3.82 0.79
C SER A 88 6.49 -3.18 2.14
N TRP A 89 5.71 -3.48 3.18
CA TRP A 89 6.05 -3.08 4.54
C TRP A 89 7.39 -3.65 4.99
N HIS A 90 8.24 -2.83 5.60
CA HIS A 90 9.61 -3.24 5.89
C HIS A 90 9.71 -4.31 7.00
N HIS A 91 8.84 -4.24 7.99
CA HIS A 91 8.80 -5.19 9.10
C HIS A 91 7.95 -6.43 8.75
N GLN A 92 8.55 -7.39 8.05
CA GLN A 92 7.83 -8.58 7.55
C GLN A 92 7.90 -9.80 8.48
N LYS A 93 8.20 -9.61 9.77
CA LYS A 93 8.26 -10.71 10.76
C LYS A 93 7.62 -10.33 12.08
N GLY A 94 7.05 -11.33 12.74
CA GLY A 94 6.45 -11.18 14.06
C GLY A 94 5.33 -10.15 14.08
N LYS A 95 5.32 -9.30 15.11
CA LYS A 95 4.28 -8.26 15.28
C LYS A 95 4.35 -7.16 14.23
N GLY A 96 5.50 -6.95 13.62
CA GLY A 96 5.70 -5.89 12.64
C GLY A 96 4.81 -5.99 11.41
N VAL A 97 4.42 -7.21 11.02
CA VAL A 97 3.50 -7.41 9.87
C VAL A 97 2.10 -6.83 10.10
N VAL A 98 1.69 -6.67 11.36
CA VAL A 98 0.37 -6.14 11.71
C VAL A 98 0.33 -4.60 11.66
N GLU A 99 1.48 -3.95 11.69
CA GLU A 99 1.58 -2.49 11.65
C GLU A 99 0.98 -1.92 10.36
N GLU A 100 1.16 -2.59 9.22
CA GLU A 100 0.56 -2.17 7.96
C GLU A 100 -0.97 -2.25 8.03
N THR A 101 -1.52 -3.35 8.55
CA THR A 101 -2.97 -3.50 8.73
C THR A 101 -3.56 -2.36 9.55
N ALA A 102 -2.92 -2.03 10.68
CA ALA A 102 -3.36 -0.93 11.52
C ALA A 102 -3.22 0.43 10.82
N PHE A 103 -2.17 0.64 10.04
CA PHE A 103 -1.97 1.85 9.25
C PHE A 103 -3.08 2.02 8.20
N ILE A 104 -3.37 0.98 7.42
CA ILE A 104 -4.39 1.01 6.37
C ILE A 104 -5.78 1.25 6.96
N GLU A 105 -6.12 0.62 8.09
CA GLU A 105 -7.41 0.82 8.76
C GLU A 105 -7.65 2.27 9.19
N LEU A 106 -6.58 3.01 9.51
CA LEU A 106 -6.64 4.41 9.91
C LEU A 106 -6.66 5.40 8.74
N LEU A 107 -6.49 4.95 7.50
CA LEU A 107 -6.50 5.84 6.34
C LEU A 107 -7.90 6.42 6.11
N PRO A 108 -7.98 7.69 5.66
CA PRO A 108 -9.25 8.41 5.55
C PRO A 108 -10.05 8.06 4.28
N PHE A 109 -10.28 6.78 4.00
CA PHE A 109 -11.02 6.34 2.81
C PHE A 109 -12.38 7.05 2.67
N GLN A 110 -13.14 7.13 3.75
CA GLN A 110 -14.49 7.74 3.74
C GLN A 110 -14.46 9.24 3.42
N GLN A 111 -13.39 9.96 3.77
CA GLN A 111 -13.25 11.38 3.44
C GLN A 111 -13.07 11.63 1.94
N HIS A 112 -12.74 10.59 1.18
CA HIS A 112 -12.54 10.61 -0.25
C HIS A 112 -13.63 9.84 -1.03
N ASP A 113 -14.79 9.59 -0.41
CA ASP A 113 -15.90 8.79 -0.96
C ASP A 113 -15.44 7.40 -1.41
N LEU A 114 -14.57 6.79 -0.64
CA LEU A 114 -14.08 5.42 -0.82
C LEU A 114 -14.45 4.56 0.37
N LYS A 115 -14.61 3.28 0.15
CA LYS A 115 -14.88 2.31 1.21
C LYS A 115 -13.84 1.20 1.17
N LEU A 116 -13.11 1.02 2.25
CA LEU A 116 -12.29 -0.18 2.43
C LEU A 116 -13.24 -1.37 2.61
N GLY A 117 -13.20 -2.31 1.68
CA GLY A 117 -14.05 -3.50 1.68
C GLY A 117 -13.37 -4.71 2.29
N ALA A 118 -12.07 -4.87 2.02
CA ALA A 118 -11.24 -5.92 2.60
C ALA A 118 -9.77 -5.53 2.62
N LEU A 119 -8.99 -6.27 3.41
CA LEU A 119 -7.55 -6.09 3.56
C LEU A 119 -6.85 -7.45 3.48
N ILE A 120 -5.92 -7.59 2.54
CA ILE A 120 -5.06 -8.77 2.38
C ILE A 120 -3.69 -8.43 2.96
N ALA A 121 -3.36 -9.06 4.08
CA ALA A 121 -2.12 -8.80 4.80
C ALA A 121 -1.14 -9.97 4.71
N THR A 122 0.11 -9.70 5.07
CA THR A 122 1.19 -10.69 5.09
C THR A 122 1.13 -11.53 6.38
N ALA A 123 1.11 -12.86 6.23
CA ALA A 123 1.36 -13.80 7.33
C ALA A 123 2.05 -15.07 6.79
N ASP A 124 3.17 -15.46 7.38
CA ASP A 124 3.88 -16.68 6.99
C ASP A 124 3.29 -17.91 7.75
N PRO A 125 2.67 -18.88 7.06
CA PRO A 125 2.10 -20.06 7.70
C PRO A 125 3.14 -20.96 8.36
N ARG A 126 4.43 -20.79 8.06
CA ARG A 126 5.54 -21.52 8.68
C ARG A 126 6.00 -20.90 9.99
N ASP A 127 5.55 -19.67 10.31
CA ASP A 127 5.87 -19.02 11.58
C ASP A 127 5.15 -19.75 12.74
N SER A 128 5.88 -20.09 13.77
CA SER A 128 5.30 -20.72 14.98
C SER A 128 4.22 -19.86 15.66
N ASN A 129 4.24 -18.56 15.42
CA ASN A 129 3.25 -17.61 15.90
C ASN A 129 2.12 -17.31 14.89
N PHE A 130 2.03 -18.03 13.77
CA PHE A 130 1.08 -17.75 12.70
C PHE A 130 -0.35 -17.49 13.19
N LYS A 131 -0.91 -18.39 14.01
CA LYS A 131 -2.26 -18.22 14.59
C LYS A 131 -2.39 -16.94 15.42
N LYS A 132 -1.35 -16.58 16.16
CA LYS A 132 -1.33 -15.35 16.95
C LYS A 132 -1.29 -14.11 16.05
N ILE A 133 -0.51 -14.15 14.98
CA ILE A 133 -0.42 -13.07 13.99
C ILE A 133 -1.78 -12.85 13.32
N LEU A 134 -2.46 -13.91 12.86
CA LEU A 134 -3.81 -13.80 12.30
C LEU A 134 -4.80 -13.15 13.28
N LYS A 135 -4.76 -13.56 14.55
CA LYS A 135 -5.60 -12.94 15.59
C LYS A 135 -5.30 -11.47 15.77
N MET A 136 -4.03 -11.09 15.68
CA MET A 136 -3.62 -9.67 15.79
C MET A 136 -4.09 -8.85 14.59
N HIS A 137 -4.05 -9.38 13.36
CA HIS A 137 -4.63 -8.71 12.19
C HIS A 137 -6.14 -8.49 12.37
N ASN A 138 -6.89 -9.52 12.77
CA ASN A 138 -8.33 -9.38 13.06
C ASN A 138 -8.65 -8.38 14.17
N GLN A 139 -7.72 -8.16 15.12
CA GLN A 139 -7.88 -7.14 16.16
C GLN A 139 -7.54 -5.73 15.64
N ALA A 140 -6.65 -5.62 14.67
CA ALA A 140 -6.20 -4.37 14.09
C ALA A 140 -7.19 -3.81 13.04
N SER A 141 -7.92 -4.70 12.35
CA SER A 141 -8.89 -4.31 11.32
C SER A 141 -10.06 -5.28 11.25
N PRO A 142 -11.31 -4.80 11.21
CA PRO A 142 -12.48 -5.61 10.90
C PRO A 142 -12.56 -6.02 9.43
N HIS A 143 -11.71 -5.44 8.56
CA HIS A 143 -11.67 -5.70 7.13
C HIS A 143 -10.65 -6.80 6.74
N PHE A 144 -9.88 -7.31 7.72
CA PHE A 144 -8.93 -8.41 7.49
C PHE A 144 -9.62 -9.77 7.37
#